data_37debdde80fc1b08f45211db93f2d12f
#
_entry.id   37debdde80fc1b08f45211db93f2d12f
#
_cell.length_a   1.000
_cell.length_b   1.000
_cell.length_c   1.000
_cell.angle_alpha   90.00
_cell.angle_beta   90.00
_cell.angle_gamma   90.00
#
_symmetry.space_group_name_H-M   'P 1'
#
loop_
_entity.id
_entity.type
_entity.pdbx_description
1 polymer ?
#
loop_
_entity_poly.entity_id
_entity_poly.type
_entity_poly.pdbx_seq_one_letter_code
_entity_poly.pdbx_strand_id
1 'polypeptide(L)'
;EFRRVLFRSFGSASYKEVCADISAYGKYGSMELTDTAKEIILEKAAEKIGINRYTIEQTSRDNVETMQLSQNGENGSVLCRFITIHQENVEYEQYLYIGVTLKNTVDASFTYEKLIRQIMEEMQIDTEVNVNLKGQIHGALTDTQKEQFAQDMLDMMNAKLSVGRHMEDVYTVYAYNKGIKNYIMIGKDKVNVNICIGYDEEKNETTVYLATPMNMQDY
;
A
#
# COMPACT_ATOMS: atom_id res chain seq x y z
N GLU A 1 -13.49 7.88 8.99
CA GLU A 1 -14.27 8.63 7.96
C GLU A 1 -13.40 9.09 6.79
N PHE A 2 -12.20 9.63 7.04
CA PHE A 2 -11.28 10.12 6.02
C PHE A 2 -10.92 9.07 4.94
N ARG A 3 -10.52 7.85 5.34
CA ARG A 3 -10.13 6.79 4.39
C ARG A 3 -11.28 6.34 3.49
N ARG A 4 -12.51 6.39 3.98
CA ARG A 4 -13.70 6.13 3.19
C ARG A 4 -13.90 7.18 2.09
N VAL A 5 -13.55 8.43 2.37
CA VAL A 5 -13.58 9.53 1.40
C VAL A 5 -12.48 9.35 0.35
N LEU A 6 -11.28 8.92 0.75
CA LEU A 6 -10.16 8.63 -0.15
C LEU A 6 -10.54 7.60 -1.22
N PHE A 7 -11.13 6.48 -0.83
CA PHE A 7 -11.57 5.45 -1.79
C PHE A 7 -12.69 5.95 -2.71
N ARG A 8 -13.59 6.80 -2.18
CA ARG A 8 -14.64 7.43 -3.00
C ARG A 8 -14.08 8.42 -3.99
N SER A 9 -13.09 9.23 -3.60
CA SER A 9 -12.46 10.23 -4.48
C SER A 9 -11.81 9.55 -5.68
N PHE A 10 -11.09 8.45 -5.43
CA PHE A 10 -10.49 7.68 -6.50
C PHE A 10 -11.54 6.96 -7.36
N GLY A 11 -12.53 6.32 -6.75
CA GLY A 11 -13.59 5.59 -7.46
C GLY A 11 -14.59 6.46 -8.23
N SER A 12 -14.55 7.79 -8.09
CA SER A 12 -15.45 8.70 -8.83
C SER A 12 -15.09 8.86 -10.32
N ALA A 13 -13.88 8.51 -10.71
CA ALA A 13 -13.44 8.56 -12.10
C ALA A 13 -13.79 7.27 -12.85
N SER A 14 -14.05 7.40 -14.16
CA SER A 14 -14.30 6.25 -15.03
C SER A 14 -12.98 5.65 -15.49
N TYR A 15 -12.47 4.69 -14.72
CA TYR A 15 -11.30 3.91 -15.09
C TYR A 15 -11.66 2.71 -15.95
N LYS A 16 -10.78 2.37 -16.90
CA LYS A 16 -10.81 1.11 -17.64
C LYS A 16 -10.46 -0.07 -16.74
N GLU A 17 -9.42 0.11 -15.94
CA GLU A 17 -8.94 -0.86 -14.98
C GLU A 17 -8.57 -0.14 -13.68
N VAL A 18 -8.84 -0.79 -12.56
CA VAL A 18 -8.45 -0.31 -11.23
C VAL A 18 -7.84 -1.43 -10.42
N CYS A 19 -6.87 -1.10 -9.60
CA CYS A 19 -6.36 -2.01 -8.57
C CYS A 19 -6.03 -1.25 -7.30
N ALA A 20 -5.94 -2.00 -6.20
CA ALA A 20 -5.54 -1.48 -4.92
C ALA A 20 -4.53 -2.43 -4.28
N ASP A 21 -3.44 -1.90 -3.76
CA ASP A 21 -2.48 -2.59 -2.91
C ASP A 21 -2.57 -2.01 -1.50
N ILE A 22 -2.90 -2.86 -0.55
CA ILE A 22 -3.04 -2.51 0.87
C ILE A 22 -2.04 -3.35 1.64
N SER A 23 -1.12 -2.72 2.35
CA SER A 23 -0.07 -3.45 3.05
C SER A 23 0.38 -2.79 4.35
N ALA A 24 0.90 -3.61 5.25
CA ALA A 24 1.61 -3.17 6.42
C ALA A 24 2.88 -3.98 6.61
N TYR A 25 3.90 -3.35 7.16
CA TYR A 25 5.18 -3.95 7.49
C TYR A 25 5.65 -3.37 8.82
N GLY A 26 6.03 -4.23 9.76
CA GLY A 26 6.50 -3.76 11.05
C GLY A 26 7.32 -4.79 11.80
N LYS A 27 8.10 -4.31 12.78
CA LYS A 27 8.95 -5.16 13.62
C LYS A 27 8.09 -5.97 14.58
N TYR A 28 8.19 -7.30 14.46
CA TYR A 28 7.50 -8.24 15.33
C TYR A 28 8.23 -8.42 16.67
N GLY A 29 9.56 -8.51 16.62
CA GLY A 29 10.39 -8.70 17.82
C GLY A 29 11.85 -8.97 17.50
N SER A 30 12.60 -9.36 18.53
CA SER A 30 14.02 -9.70 18.45
C SER A 30 14.35 -11.08 19.05
N MET A 31 13.35 -11.83 19.53
CA MET A 31 13.55 -13.20 19.99
C MET A 31 13.39 -14.17 18.82
N GLU A 32 14.30 -15.14 18.73
CA GLU A 32 14.17 -16.22 17.76
C GLU A 32 12.87 -17.00 17.94
N LEU A 33 12.12 -17.18 16.88
CA LEU A 33 10.93 -18.02 16.83
C LEU A 33 11.21 -19.29 16.04
N THR A 34 10.62 -20.39 16.50
CA THR A 34 10.60 -21.64 15.73
C THR A 34 9.77 -21.49 14.46
N ASP A 35 10.06 -22.29 13.44
CA ASP A 35 9.27 -22.29 12.20
C ASP A 35 7.79 -22.55 12.45
N THR A 36 7.46 -23.47 13.37
CA THR A 36 6.08 -23.72 13.78
C THR A 36 5.41 -22.47 14.38
N ALA A 37 6.14 -21.68 15.16
CA ALA A 37 5.58 -20.46 15.72
C ALA A 37 5.34 -19.39 14.64
N LYS A 38 6.28 -19.26 13.69
CA LYS A 38 6.13 -18.36 12.53
C LYS A 38 4.92 -18.76 11.67
N GLU A 39 4.76 -20.05 11.40
CA GLU A 39 3.63 -20.62 10.65
C GLU A 39 2.29 -20.27 11.34
N ILE A 40 2.16 -20.52 12.63
CA ILE A 40 0.95 -20.19 13.41
C ILE A 40 0.61 -18.69 13.34
N ILE A 41 1.62 -17.80 13.35
CA ILE A 41 1.42 -16.35 13.21
C ILE A 41 0.85 -16.02 11.83
N LEU A 42 1.42 -16.60 10.77
CA LEU A 42 0.97 -16.38 9.40
C LEU A 42 -0.44 -16.93 9.17
N GLU A 43 -0.75 -18.12 9.69
CA GLU A 43 -2.07 -18.74 9.59
C GLU A 43 -3.14 -17.91 10.31
N LYS A 44 -2.85 -17.39 11.51
CA LYS A 44 -3.77 -16.49 12.21
C LYS A 44 -4.04 -15.19 11.45
N ALA A 45 -3.01 -14.61 10.82
CA ALA A 45 -3.18 -13.43 9.98
C ALA A 45 -4.05 -13.75 8.76
N ALA A 46 -3.79 -14.89 8.09
CA ALA A 46 -4.54 -15.36 6.94
C ALA A 46 -6.01 -15.63 7.28
N GLU A 47 -6.29 -16.32 8.37
CA GLU A 47 -7.64 -16.60 8.85
C GLU A 47 -8.45 -15.31 9.07
N LYS A 48 -7.85 -14.30 9.71
CA LYS A 48 -8.50 -12.99 9.93
C LYS A 48 -8.81 -12.23 8.65
N ILE A 49 -7.98 -12.39 7.62
CA ILE A 49 -8.22 -11.82 6.30
C ILE A 49 -9.28 -12.62 5.52
N GLY A 50 -9.63 -13.81 6.00
CA GLY A 50 -10.63 -14.68 5.38
C GLY A 50 -10.04 -15.66 4.37
N ILE A 51 -8.73 -15.98 4.46
CA ILE A 51 -8.07 -16.94 3.60
C ILE A 51 -8.14 -18.33 4.23
N ASN A 52 -8.58 -19.31 3.46
CA ASN A 52 -8.68 -20.70 3.87
C ASN A 52 -7.96 -21.69 2.92
N ARG A 53 -7.40 -21.18 1.83
CA ARG A 53 -6.59 -21.96 0.88
C ARG A 53 -5.36 -21.14 0.54
N TYR A 54 -4.19 -21.67 0.85
CA TYR A 54 -2.91 -20.97 0.67
C TYR A 54 -1.80 -21.96 0.38
N THR A 55 -0.68 -21.44 -0.08
CA THR A 55 0.61 -22.11 -0.12
C THR A 55 1.55 -21.49 0.89
N ILE A 56 2.38 -22.33 1.55
CA ILE A 56 3.46 -21.86 2.41
C ILE A 56 4.79 -22.18 1.72
N GLU A 57 5.65 -21.19 1.66
CA GLU A 57 6.99 -21.29 1.10
C GLU A 57 8.00 -20.73 2.11
N GLN A 58 9.15 -21.39 2.21
CA GLN A 58 10.26 -20.92 3.04
C GLN A 58 11.50 -20.75 2.16
N THR A 59 12.17 -19.62 2.32
CA THR A 59 13.41 -19.32 1.62
C THR A 59 14.45 -18.81 2.61
N SER A 60 15.71 -19.16 2.37
CA SER A 60 16.84 -18.62 3.12
C SER A 60 17.89 -18.13 2.12
N ARG A 61 18.31 -16.91 2.27
CA ARG A 61 19.36 -16.31 1.45
C ARG A 61 20.20 -15.37 2.29
N ASP A 62 21.52 -15.61 2.27
CA ASP A 62 22.47 -14.87 3.08
C ASP A 62 22.08 -14.91 4.57
N ASN A 63 21.83 -13.74 5.16
CA ASN A 63 21.42 -13.62 6.55
C ASN A 63 19.89 -13.37 6.73
N VAL A 64 19.10 -13.62 5.68
CA VAL A 64 17.64 -13.41 5.69
C VAL A 64 16.90 -14.72 5.47
N GLU A 65 16.04 -15.08 6.39
CA GLU A 65 15.06 -16.15 6.24
C GLU A 65 13.68 -15.56 6.05
N THR A 66 12.93 -16.14 5.15
CA THR A 66 11.56 -15.71 4.87
C THR A 66 10.64 -16.90 4.84
N MET A 67 9.58 -16.86 5.65
CA MET A 67 8.45 -17.77 5.55
C MET A 67 7.26 -16.96 5.04
N GLN A 68 6.62 -17.39 3.96
CA GLN A 68 5.49 -16.70 3.38
C GLN A 68 4.30 -17.63 3.16
N LEU A 69 3.13 -17.10 3.43
CA LEU A 69 1.84 -17.69 3.13
C LEU A 69 1.18 -16.84 2.05
N SER A 70 0.78 -17.45 0.95
CA SER A 70 0.16 -16.71 -0.15
C SER A 70 -1.06 -17.41 -0.73
N GLN A 71 -2.01 -16.61 -1.16
CA GLN A 71 -3.14 -17.00 -2.00
C GLN A 71 -3.22 -16.07 -3.20
N ASN A 72 -3.27 -16.65 -4.40
CA ASN A 72 -3.50 -15.94 -5.64
C ASN A 72 -4.86 -16.34 -6.22
N GLY A 73 -5.63 -15.34 -6.64
CA GLY A 73 -6.94 -15.50 -7.26
C GLY A 73 -7.13 -14.56 -8.44
N GLU A 74 -8.23 -14.75 -9.15
CA GLU A 74 -8.59 -13.91 -10.30
C GLU A 74 -8.82 -12.45 -9.89
N ASN A 75 -9.46 -12.24 -8.74
CA ASN A 75 -9.84 -10.91 -8.25
C ASN A 75 -8.81 -10.26 -7.32
N GLY A 76 -7.68 -10.91 -7.10
CA GLY A 76 -6.62 -10.38 -6.25
C GLY A 76 -5.75 -11.44 -5.62
N SER A 77 -4.87 -11.00 -4.73
CA SER A 77 -3.96 -11.88 -3.99
C SER A 77 -3.77 -11.40 -2.57
N VAL A 78 -3.35 -12.33 -1.71
CA VAL A 78 -2.91 -12.03 -0.35
C VAL A 78 -1.56 -12.66 -0.11
N LEU A 79 -0.70 -11.92 0.57
CA LEU A 79 0.64 -12.32 0.97
C LEU A 79 0.86 -11.95 2.43
N CYS A 80 1.07 -12.96 3.27
CA CYS A 80 1.55 -12.78 4.64
C CYS A 80 2.98 -13.32 4.70
N ARG A 81 3.92 -12.53 5.19
CA ARG A 81 5.34 -12.89 5.19
C ARG A 81 5.96 -12.61 6.55
N PHE A 82 6.66 -13.60 7.09
CA PHE A 82 7.49 -13.46 8.26
C PHE A 82 8.96 -13.44 7.82
N ILE A 83 9.68 -12.38 8.18
CA ILE A 83 11.07 -12.14 7.76
C ILE A 83 11.93 -12.17 9.02
N THR A 84 12.96 -13.02 9.02
CA THR A 84 13.96 -13.09 10.08
C THR A 84 15.31 -12.66 9.51
N ILE A 85 15.93 -11.65 10.11
CA ILE A 85 17.26 -11.16 9.75
C ILE A 85 18.22 -11.57 10.88
N HIS A 86 19.24 -12.34 10.53
CA HIS A 86 20.31 -12.76 11.42
C HIS A 86 21.40 -11.68 11.44
N GLN A 87 21.71 -11.14 12.61
CA GLN A 87 22.82 -10.21 12.78
C GLN A 87 24.03 -10.90 13.41
N GLU A 88 25.24 -10.38 13.14
CA GLU A 88 26.52 -11.01 13.53
C GLU A 88 26.69 -11.22 15.05
N ASN A 89 25.91 -10.55 15.90
CA ASN A 89 26.02 -10.57 17.36
C ASN A 89 24.90 -11.34 18.10
N VAL A 90 24.33 -12.35 17.46
CA VAL A 90 23.25 -13.21 18.06
C VAL A 90 21.93 -12.48 18.27
N GLU A 91 21.73 -11.34 17.66
CA GLU A 91 20.44 -10.65 17.66
C GLU A 91 19.64 -11.01 16.41
N TYR A 92 18.37 -11.34 16.61
CA TYR A 92 17.42 -11.57 15.53
C TYR A 92 16.55 -10.32 15.36
N GLU A 93 16.36 -9.89 14.15
CA GLU A 93 15.30 -8.95 13.85
C GLU A 93 14.21 -9.65 13.07
N GLN A 94 12.99 -9.55 13.57
CA GLN A 94 11.84 -10.22 12.98
C GLN A 94 10.79 -9.21 12.60
N TYR A 95 10.27 -9.39 11.38
CA TYR A 95 9.29 -8.50 10.79
C TYR A 95 8.11 -9.28 10.25
N LEU A 96 6.92 -8.72 10.38
CA LEU A 96 5.72 -9.20 9.74
C LEU A 96 5.32 -8.25 8.62
N TYR A 97 5.07 -8.80 7.45
CA TYR A 97 4.44 -8.14 6.32
C TYR A 97 3.09 -8.77 6.03
N ILE A 98 2.09 -7.94 5.80
CA ILE A 98 0.77 -8.37 5.32
C ILE A 98 0.40 -7.49 4.14
N GLY A 99 0.07 -8.09 3.01
CA GLY A 99 -0.35 -7.39 1.79
C GLY A 99 -1.58 -8.02 1.16
N VAL A 100 -2.48 -7.18 0.68
CA VAL A 100 -3.66 -7.55 -0.09
C VAL A 100 -3.68 -6.73 -1.37
N THR A 101 -3.69 -7.41 -2.51
CA THR A 101 -3.89 -6.78 -3.82
C THR A 101 -5.31 -7.07 -4.29
N LEU A 102 -6.05 -6.04 -4.67
CA LEU A 102 -7.37 -6.13 -5.30
C LEU A 102 -7.25 -5.79 -6.78
N LYS A 103 -7.87 -6.58 -7.65
CA LYS A 103 -7.93 -6.37 -9.09
C LYS A 103 -9.35 -5.99 -9.48
N ASN A 104 -9.48 -5.01 -10.40
CA ASN A 104 -10.76 -4.55 -10.96
C ASN A 104 -11.74 -3.96 -9.94
N THR A 105 -11.30 -3.69 -8.72
CA THR A 105 -12.10 -3.02 -7.69
C THR A 105 -11.22 -2.31 -6.68
N VAL A 106 -11.75 -1.26 -6.08
CA VAL A 106 -11.16 -0.57 -4.93
C VAL A 106 -12.14 -0.54 -3.74
N ASP A 107 -13.35 -1.04 -3.91
CA ASP A 107 -14.43 -0.89 -2.93
C ASP A 107 -14.14 -1.60 -1.60
N ALA A 108 -13.48 -2.76 -1.66
CA ALA A 108 -13.12 -3.52 -0.47
C ALA A 108 -11.86 -3.00 0.25
N SER A 109 -11.14 -2.04 -0.33
CA SER A 109 -9.84 -1.55 0.20
C SER A 109 -9.94 -1.05 1.63
N PHE A 110 -11.03 -0.33 1.97
CA PHE A 110 -11.26 0.14 3.33
C PHE A 110 -11.45 -1.00 4.34
N THR A 111 -12.10 -2.08 3.93
CA THR A 111 -12.29 -3.25 4.79
C THR A 111 -10.95 -3.94 5.06
N TYR A 112 -10.16 -4.18 4.02
CA TYR A 112 -8.85 -4.80 4.18
C TYR A 112 -7.86 -3.92 4.95
N GLU A 113 -7.90 -2.61 4.73
CA GLU A 113 -7.10 -1.67 5.52
C GLU A 113 -7.39 -1.79 7.01
N LYS A 114 -8.67 -1.84 7.39
CA LYS A 114 -9.07 -2.03 8.79
C LYS A 114 -8.64 -3.38 9.35
N LEU A 115 -8.82 -4.46 8.56
CA LEU A 115 -8.43 -5.80 8.99
C LEU A 115 -6.91 -5.90 9.21
N ILE A 116 -6.11 -5.39 8.27
CA ILE A 116 -4.64 -5.40 8.39
C ILE A 116 -4.21 -4.58 9.61
N ARG A 117 -4.80 -3.39 9.81
CA ARG A 117 -4.52 -2.56 11.00
C ARG A 117 -4.84 -3.33 12.29
N GLN A 118 -6.01 -3.94 12.37
CA GLN A 118 -6.43 -4.71 13.54
C GLN A 118 -5.47 -5.89 13.81
N ILE A 119 -5.03 -6.60 12.78
CA ILE A 119 -4.07 -7.71 12.92
C ILE A 119 -2.74 -7.20 13.50
N MET A 120 -2.21 -6.10 12.96
CA MET A 120 -0.96 -5.52 13.43
C MET A 120 -1.07 -5.02 14.88
N GLU A 121 -2.17 -4.36 15.22
CA GLU A 121 -2.45 -3.89 16.61
C GLU A 121 -2.56 -5.06 17.59
N GLU A 122 -3.26 -6.14 17.25
CA GLU A 122 -3.39 -7.34 18.11
C GLU A 122 -2.05 -8.05 18.30
N MET A 123 -1.16 -7.98 17.31
CA MET A 123 0.21 -8.49 17.41
C MET A 123 1.17 -7.49 18.04
N GLN A 124 0.67 -6.34 18.53
CA GLN A 124 1.44 -5.26 19.16
C GLN A 124 2.53 -4.68 18.24
N ILE A 125 2.29 -4.69 16.94
CA ILE A 125 3.19 -4.11 15.94
C ILE A 125 2.73 -2.67 15.66
N ASP A 126 3.56 -1.70 16.03
CA ASP A 126 3.31 -0.29 15.73
C ASP A 126 3.73 0.00 14.29
N THR A 127 2.76 0.10 13.42
CA THR A 127 2.96 0.38 11.99
C THR A 127 1.75 1.07 11.38
N GLU A 128 1.97 1.73 10.24
CA GLU A 128 0.88 2.25 9.41
C GLU A 128 0.52 1.27 8.30
N VAL A 129 -0.75 1.27 7.93
CA VAL A 129 -1.21 0.55 6.74
C VAL A 129 -1.10 1.48 5.54
N ASN A 130 -0.30 1.06 4.56
CA ASN A 130 -0.14 1.74 3.29
C ASN A 130 -1.27 1.34 2.35
N VAL A 131 -1.78 2.30 1.61
CA VAL A 131 -2.78 2.10 0.56
C VAL A 131 -2.28 2.75 -0.72
N ASN A 132 -2.12 1.95 -1.75
CA ASN A 132 -1.79 2.40 -3.10
C ASN A 132 -2.95 2.04 -4.02
N LEU A 133 -3.54 3.04 -4.67
CA LEU A 133 -4.58 2.88 -5.67
C LEU A 133 -4.00 3.20 -7.03
N LYS A 134 -4.36 2.39 -8.03
CA LYS A 134 -3.96 2.58 -9.41
C LYS A 134 -5.21 2.51 -10.29
N GLY A 135 -5.37 3.47 -11.19
CA GLY A 135 -6.42 3.48 -12.20
C GLY A 135 -5.86 3.79 -13.57
N GLN A 136 -6.44 3.23 -14.62
CA GLN A 136 -6.06 3.46 -16.01
C GLN A 136 -7.20 4.12 -16.78
N ILE A 137 -6.87 5.18 -17.54
CA ILE A 137 -7.78 5.92 -18.40
C ILE A 137 -7.26 5.79 -19.81
N HIS A 138 -8.13 5.56 -20.79
CA HIS A 138 -7.74 5.50 -22.18
C HIS A 138 -7.38 6.89 -22.72
N GLY A 139 -6.27 7.00 -23.45
CA GLY A 139 -5.80 8.24 -24.06
C GLY A 139 -4.97 9.13 -23.14
N ALA A 140 -4.44 10.19 -23.72
CA ALA A 140 -3.66 11.20 -23.02
C ALA A 140 -4.55 12.24 -22.36
N LEU A 141 -4.16 12.69 -21.17
CA LEU A 141 -4.72 13.88 -20.51
C LEU A 141 -3.81 15.07 -20.78
N THR A 142 -4.41 16.23 -21.11
CA THR A 142 -3.66 17.50 -21.15
C THR A 142 -3.18 17.89 -19.75
N ASP A 143 -2.19 18.76 -19.64
CA ASP A 143 -1.68 19.21 -18.34
C ASP A 143 -2.78 19.84 -17.49
N THR A 144 -3.65 20.67 -18.09
CA THR A 144 -4.81 21.25 -17.37
C THR A 144 -5.76 20.16 -16.86
N GLN A 145 -5.97 19.09 -17.64
CA GLN A 145 -6.80 17.96 -17.18
C GLN A 145 -6.15 17.16 -16.07
N LYS A 146 -4.82 16.94 -16.11
CA LYS A 146 -4.07 16.30 -15.03
C LYS A 146 -4.16 17.11 -13.73
N GLU A 147 -3.96 18.43 -13.83
CA GLU A 147 -4.06 19.35 -12.69
C GLU A 147 -5.47 19.35 -12.08
N GLN A 148 -6.51 19.48 -12.90
CA GLN A 148 -7.89 19.47 -12.43
C GLN A 148 -8.25 18.15 -11.78
N PHE A 149 -7.85 17.03 -12.39
CA PHE A 149 -8.08 15.70 -11.87
C PHE A 149 -7.46 15.51 -10.47
N ALA A 150 -6.20 15.93 -10.32
CA ALA A 150 -5.52 15.87 -9.03
C ALA A 150 -6.17 16.80 -7.99
N GLN A 151 -6.58 18.03 -8.39
CA GLN A 151 -7.24 18.97 -7.49
C GLN A 151 -8.58 18.43 -6.99
N ASP A 152 -9.40 17.86 -7.89
CA ASP A 152 -10.68 17.25 -7.51
C ASP A 152 -10.50 16.13 -6.47
N MET A 153 -9.46 15.30 -6.63
CA MET A 153 -9.12 14.27 -5.65
C MET A 153 -8.70 14.89 -4.31
N LEU A 154 -7.86 15.93 -4.32
CA LEU A 154 -7.41 16.61 -3.10
C LEU A 154 -8.58 17.25 -2.36
N ASP A 155 -9.49 17.90 -3.08
CA ASP A 155 -10.66 18.56 -2.51
C ASP A 155 -11.59 17.54 -1.84
N MET A 156 -11.88 16.42 -2.52
CA MET A 156 -12.67 15.34 -1.93
C MET A 156 -12.02 14.74 -0.68
N MET A 157 -10.70 14.65 -0.66
CA MET A 157 -9.94 14.15 0.49
C MET A 157 -9.74 15.21 1.58
N ASN A 158 -10.09 16.46 1.34
CA ASN A 158 -9.72 17.59 2.21
C ASN A 158 -8.21 17.61 2.50
N ALA A 159 -7.42 17.34 1.49
CA ALA A 159 -5.96 17.35 1.54
C ALA A 159 -5.44 18.69 0.99
N LYS A 160 -4.45 19.26 1.66
CA LYS A 160 -3.82 20.51 1.23
C LYS A 160 -2.65 20.22 0.31
N LEU A 161 -2.67 20.78 -0.88
CA LEU A 161 -1.54 20.75 -1.80
C LEU A 161 -0.29 21.34 -1.14
N SER A 162 0.80 20.59 -1.16
CA SER A 162 2.12 21.07 -0.74
C SER A 162 2.96 21.43 -1.96
N VAL A 163 3.10 20.51 -2.92
CA VAL A 163 3.86 20.72 -4.16
C VAL A 163 3.21 19.96 -5.31
N GLY A 164 3.08 20.61 -6.47
CA GLY A 164 2.76 19.97 -7.74
C GLY A 164 3.92 20.20 -8.72
N ARG A 165 4.29 19.17 -9.49
CA ARG A 165 5.36 19.25 -10.49
C ARG A 165 4.98 18.52 -11.77
N HIS A 166 5.16 19.20 -12.91
CA HIS A 166 5.18 18.57 -14.23
C HIS A 166 6.62 18.16 -14.55
N MET A 167 6.78 16.92 -15.01
CA MET A 167 8.04 16.37 -15.50
C MET A 167 7.72 15.54 -16.75
N GLU A 168 8.01 16.08 -17.94
CA GLU A 168 7.70 15.45 -19.22
C GLU A 168 6.24 14.98 -19.27
N ASP A 169 5.99 13.67 -19.33
CA ASP A 169 4.65 13.09 -19.43
C ASP A 169 3.98 12.82 -18.09
N VAL A 170 4.66 13.15 -16.97
CA VAL A 170 4.21 12.87 -15.60
C VAL A 170 3.86 14.16 -14.86
N TYR A 171 2.68 14.18 -14.23
CA TYR A 171 2.32 15.19 -13.23
C TYR A 171 2.27 14.53 -11.84
N THR A 172 3.09 15.03 -10.93
CA THR A 172 3.16 14.54 -9.55
C THR A 172 2.73 15.59 -8.56
N VAL A 173 1.87 15.20 -7.63
CA VAL A 173 1.34 16.03 -6.56
C VAL A 173 1.69 15.42 -5.22
N TYR A 174 2.22 16.26 -4.34
CA TYR A 174 2.46 15.97 -2.93
C TYR A 174 1.52 16.82 -2.09
N ALA A 175 0.80 16.18 -1.17
CA ALA A 175 -0.20 16.86 -0.36
C ALA A 175 -0.19 16.35 1.08
N TYR A 176 -0.83 17.10 1.95
CA TYR A 176 -0.97 16.75 3.36
C TYR A 176 -2.43 16.72 3.79
N ASN A 177 -2.81 15.61 4.40
CA ASN A 177 -4.07 15.49 5.12
C ASN A 177 -3.82 15.26 6.61
N LYS A 178 -4.40 16.11 7.45
CA LYS A 178 -4.25 16.05 8.91
C LYS A 178 -4.92 14.84 9.57
N GLY A 179 -5.79 14.14 8.87
CA GLY A 179 -6.44 12.91 9.34
C GLY A 179 -5.56 11.66 9.21
N ILE A 180 -4.41 11.76 8.50
CA ILE A 180 -3.40 10.71 8.41
C ILE A 180 -2.29 11.05 9.42
N LYS A 181 -2.02 10.12 10.35
CA LYS A 181 -1.10 10.36 11.47
C LYS A 181 0.35 10.54 11.00
N ASN A 182 0.82 9.65 10.15
CA ASN A 182 2.19 9.68 9.67
C ASN A 182 2.35 10.60 8.46
N TYR A 183 3.51 11.23 8.38
CA TYR A 183 3.90 12.11 7.28
C TYR A 183 5.41 12.12 7.14
N ILE A 184 5.88 12.47 5.96
CA ILE A 184 7.29 12.81 5.72
C ILE A 184 7.42 14.32 5.53
N MET A 185 8.65 14.82 5.63
CA MET A 185 8.97 16.21 5.32
C MET A 185 9.61 16.31 3.94
N ILE A 186 9.01 17.10 3.05
CA ILE A 186 9.63 17.50 1.79
C ILE A 186 9.95 19.00 1.90
N GLY A 187 11.22 19.30 2.16
CA GLY A 187 11.62 20.66 2.52
C GLY A 187 10.98 21.09 3.83
N LYS A 188 10.08 22.07 3.78
CA LYS A 188 9.35 22.61 4.95
C LYS A 188 7.92 22.05 5.08
N ASP A 189 7.45 21.32 4.10
CA ASP A 189 6.08 20.87 4.01
C ASP A 189 5.92 19.43 4.50
N LYS A 190 4.86 19.20 5.26
CA LYS A 190 4.40 17.84 5.59
C LYS A 190 3.72 17.24 4.39
N VAL A 191 3.99 15.96 4.12
CA VAL A 191 3.39 15.20 3.03
C VAL A 191 3.01 13.82 3.51
N ASN A 192 1.80 13.40 3.18
CA ASN A 192 1.33 12.04 3.43
C ASN A 192 0.35 11.53 2.36
N VAL A 193 0.14 12.32 1.33
CA VAL A 193 -0.62 11.93 0.13
C VAL A 193 0.25 12.23 -1.08
N ASN A 194 0.37 11.26 -1.98
CA ASN A 194 1.00 11.41 -3.27
C ASN A 194 0.04 11.00 -4.38
N ILE A 195 -0.12 11.85 -5.39
CA ILE A 195 -0.86 11.57 -6.61
C ILE A 195 0.13 11.68 -7.75
N CYS A 196 0.17 10.67 -8.62
CA CYS A 196 1.02 10.65 -9.80
C CYS A 196 0.16 10.31 -11.02
N ILE A 197 0.22 11.13 -12.07
CA ILE A 197 -0.54 10.96 -13.31
C ILE A 197 0.44 10.93 -14.45
N GLY A 198 0.64 9.77 -15.06
CA GLY A 198 1.59 9.54 -16.15
C GLY A 198 0.92 8.99 -17.39
N TYR A 199 1.41 9.36 -18.57
CA TYR A 199 0.94 8.86 -19.85
C TYR A 199 1.95 7.88 -20.45
N ASP A 200 1.46 6.75 -20.92
CA ASP A 200 2.21 5.71 -21.64
C ASP A 200 1.80 5.77 -23.12
N GLU A 201 2.69 6.28 -23.96
CA GLU A 201 2.43 6.43 -25.41
C GLU A 201 2.27 5.07 -26.11
N GLU A 202 3.02 4.05 -25.71
CA GLU A 202 2.96 2.73 -26.35
C GLU A 202 1.59 2.08 -26.16
N LYS A 203 0.99 2.26 -24.97
CA LYS A 203 -0.32 1.72 -24.63
C LYS A 203 -1.47 2.68 -24.94
N ASN A 204 -1.18 3.94 -25.21
CA ASN A 204 -2.16 5.02 -25.27
C ASN A 204 -3.07 5.06 -24.05
N GLU A 205 -2.46 5.04 -22.86
CA GLU A 205 -3.15 5.00 -21.58
C GLU A 205 -2.54 5.99 -20.59
N THR A 206 -3.40 6.69 -19.86
CA THR A 206 -2.99 7.49 -18.69
C THR A 206 -3.20 6.67 -17.43
N THR A 207 -2.14 6.53 -16.64
CA THR A 207 -2.19 5.88 -15.34
C THR A 207 -2.25 6.92 -14.23
N VAL A 208 -3.17 6.74 -13.30
CA VAL A 208 -3.32 7.55 -12.08
C VAL A 208 -2.98 6.69 -10.88
N TYR A 209 -2.03 7.15 -10.08
CA TYR A 209 -1.66 6.56 -8.80
C TYR A 209 -2.06 7.48 -7.66
N LEU A 210 -2.53 6.89 -6.58
CA LEU A 210 -2.77 7.56 -5.30
C LEU A 210 -2.18 6.72 -4.18
N ALA A 211 -1.20 7.25 -3.46
CA ALA A 211 -0.53 6.58 -2.33
C ALA A 211 -0.76 7.32 -1.02
N THR A 212 -1.04 6.57 0.06
CA THR A 212 -1.19 7.12 1.41
C THR A 212 -1.01 6.04 2.50
N PRO A 213 -0.28 6.30 3.62
CA PRO A 213 0.68 7.40 3.68
C PRO A 213 1.71 7.25 2.57
N MET A 214 2.38 8.33 2.21
CA MET A 214 3.40 8.27 1.18
C MET A 214 4.49 7.28 1.60
N ASN A 215 4.69 6.25 0.79
CA ASN A 215 5.74 5.27 1.01
C ASN A 215 6.99 5.70 0.21
N MET A 216 8.16 5.67 0.87
CA MET A 216 9.45 5.96 0.24
C MET A 216 10.04 4.72 -0.46
N GLN A 217 9.24 3.70 -0.78
CA GLN A 217 9.73 2.60 -1.62
C GLN A 217 9.90 3.12 -3.05
N ASP A 218 11.14 3.06 -3.52
CA ASP A 218 11.49 3.38 -4.90
C ASP A 218 10.64 2.56 -5.88
N TYR A 219 10.03 3.27 -6.82
CA TYR A 219 9.28 2.69 -7.93
C TYR A 219 10.24 2.32 -9.06
#